data_2d967b339edd7cad333cce89e0143128
#
_entry.id   2d967b339edd7cad333cce89e0143128
#
_cell.length_a   1.000
_cell.length_b   1.000
_cell.length_c   1.000
_cell.angle_alpha   90.00
_cell.angle_beta   90.00
_cell.angle_gamma   90.00
#
_symmetry.space_group_name_H-M   'P 1'
#
loop_
_entity.id
_entity.type
_entity.pdbx_description
1 polymer ?
#
loop_
_entity_poly.entity_id
_entity_poly.type
_entity_poly.pdbx_seq_one_letter_code
_entity_poly.pdbx_strand_id
1 'polypeptide(L)'
;MENKYFEDVSQPQAGEDELIKRIKEVEMVVEKISNDEVWQVVVKDAARWVRELDSKWQDVADEKMLREMRILKIAYKHIFDLPKKYKEDLASLKDNLEKQNEIQRDYEQ
;
A
#
# COMPACT_ATOMS: atom_id res chain seq x y z
N MET A 1 -20.96 9.06 11.60
CA MET A 1 -20.01 9.58 10.62
C MET A 1 -19.73 8.51 9.59
N GLU A 2 -20.19 8.73 8.37
CA GLU A 2 -19.94 7.75 7.31
C GLU A 2 -18.47 7.73 6.97
N ASN A 3 -17.90 6.54 7.01
CA ASN A 3 -16.51 6.34 6.67
C ASN A 3 -16.42 6.16 5.15
N LYS A 4 -16.11 7.22 4.44
CA LYS A 4 -16.02 7.22 2.97
C LYS A 4 -15.05 6.17 2.43
N TYR A 5 -14.06 5.78 3.22
CA TYR A 5 -13.11 4.75 2.81
C TYR A 5 -13.75 3.37 2.70
N PHE A 6 -14.69 3.04 3.58
CA PHE A 6 -15.38 1.76 3.51
C PHE A 6 -16.43 1.72 2.40
N GLU A 7 -17.06 2.84 2.08
CA GLU A 7 -17.98 2.92 0.95
C GLU A 7 -17.25 2.68 -0.38
N ASP A 8 -16.08 3.29 -0.55
CA ASP A 8 -15.28 3.13 -1.76
C ASP A 8 -14.80 1.70 -1.94
N VAL A 9 -14.45 1.01 -0.84
CA VAL A 9 -14.01 -0.38 -0.87
C VAL A 9 -15.18 -1.33 -1.11
N SER A 10 -16.39 -0.99 -0.67
CA SER A 10 -17.56 -1.85 -0.79
C SER A 10 -18.27 -1.75 -2.13
N GLN A 11 -17.92 -0.79 -2.98
CA GLN A 11 -18.50 -0.67 -4.32
C GLN A 11 -17.74 -1.58 -5.29
N PRO A 12 -18.37 -2.68 -5.75
CA PRO A 12 -17.66 -3.69 -6.55
C PRO A 12 -17.44 -3.31 -8.00
N GLN A 13 -17.95 -2.18 -8.47
CA GLN A 13 -17.81 -1.75 -9.87
C GLN A 13 -17.54 -0.26 -9.96
N ALA A 14 -16.27 0.07 -9.99
CA ALA A 14 -15.87 1.41 -10.39
C ALA A 14 -16.06 1.54 -11.90
N GLY A 15 -16.81 2.56 -12.36
CA GLY A 15 -16.87 2.93 -13.75
C GLY A 15 -15.50 3.35 -14.26
N GLU A 16 -15.34 3.46 -15.56
CA GLU A 16 -14.06 3.86 -16.18
C GLU A 16 -13.54 5.18 -15.61
N ASP A 17 -14.42 6.16 -15.40
CA ASP A 17 -14.05 7.47 -14.87
C ASP A 17 -13.52 7.39 -13.44
N GLU A 18 -14.11 6.54 -12.61
CA GLU A 18 -13.65 6.31 -11.24
C GLU A 18 -12.32 5.59 -11.21
N LEU A 19 -12.11 4.65 -12.12
CA LEU A 19 -10.86 3.93 -12.25
C LEU A 19 -9.74 4.89 -12.66
N ILE A 20 -9.97 5.75 -13.63
CA ILE A 20 -9.01 6.77 -14.07
C ILE A 20 -8.69 7.71 -12.91
N LYS A 21 -9.70 8.14 -12.17
CA LYS A 21 -9.51 9.00 -11.00
C LYS A 21 -8.64 8.32 -9.94
N ARG A 22 -8.89 7.04 -9.66
CA ARG A 22 -8.10 6.28 -8.70
C ARG A 22 -6.65 6.10 -9.16
N ILE A 23 -6.45 5.84 -10.44
CA ILE A 23 -5.10 5.75 -11.03
C ILE A 23 -4.34 7.05 -10.79
N LYS A 24 -4.95 8.20 -11.05
CA LYS A 24 -4.32 9.51 -10.81
C LYS A 24 -3.97 9.72 -9.35
N GLU A 25 -4.85 9.34 -8.43
CA GLU A 25 -4.59 9.42 -7.00
C GLU A 25 -3.37 8.57 -6.61
N VAL A 26 -3.31 7.33 -7.08
CA VAL A 26 -2.21 6.42 -6.77
C VAL A 26 -0.91 6.89 -7.43
N GLU A 27 -0.96 7.43 -8.65
CA GLU A 27 0.21 8.03 -9.29
C GLU A 27 0.80 9.17 -8.46
N MET A 28 -0.07 10.02 -7.90
CA MET A 28 0.37 11.10 -7.01
C MET A 28 1.06 10.56 -5.76
N VAL A 29 0.52 9.51 -5.16
CA VAL A 29 1.12 8.87 -3.99
C VAL A 29 2.48 8.27 -4.34
N VAL A 30 2.58 7.53 -5.45
CA VAL A 30 3.84 6.92 -5.90
C VAL A 30 4.90 7.99 -6.15
N GLU A 31 4.53 9.06 -6.82
CA GLU A 31 5.46 10.18 -7.08
C GLU A 31 5.93 10.81 -5.77
N LYS A 32 5.01 11.08 -4.86
CA LYS A 32 5.35 11.70 -3.58
C LYS A 32 6.25 10.81 -2.74
N ILE A 33 5.92 9.54 -2.61
CA ILE A 33 6.72 8.57 -1.85
C ILE A 33 8.13 8.43 -2.44
N SER A 34 8.24 8.43 -3.78
CA SER A 34 9.53 8.24 -4.45
C SER A 34 10.44 9.46 -4.35
N ASN A 35 9.87 10.67 -4.27
CA ASN A 35 10.63 11.92 -4.36
C ASN A 35 10.68 12.73 -3.05
N ASP A 36 9.86 12.38 -2.06
CA ASP A 36 9.80 13.12 -0.80
C ASP A 36 10.92 12.65 0.14
N GLU A 37 11.82 13.53 0.48
CA GLU A 37 12.95 13.22 1.36
C GLU A 37 12.49 12.83 2.77
N VAL A 38 11.44 13.47 3.28
CA VAL A 38 10.89 13.15 4.61
C VAL A 38 10.32 11.74 4.63
N TRP A 39 9.57 11.38 3.59
CA TRP A 39 9.02 10.02 3.49
C TRP A 39 10.13 8.97 3.37
N GLN A 40 11.20 9.27 2.65
CA GLN A 40 12.34 8.36 2.54
C GLN A 40 13.01 8.13 3.90
N VAL A 41 13.10 9.16 4.74
CA VAL A 41 13.60 9.01 6.11
C VAL A 41 12.69 8.10 6.93
N VAL A 42 11.37 8.27 6.84
CA VAL A 42 10.40 7.42 7.55
C VAL A 42 10.56 5.95 7.14
N VAL A 43 10.70 5.67 5.85
CA VAL A 43 10.88 4.30 5.34
C VAL A 43 12.18 3.69 5.84
N LYS A 44 13.27 4.46 5.82
CA LYS A 44 14.58 4.00 6.34
C LYS A 44 14.51 3.72 7.84
N ASP A 45 13.84 4.59 8.59
CA ASP A 45 13.69 4.41 10.03
C ASP A 45 12.84 3.17 10.34
N ALA A 46 11.77 2.94 9.60
CA ALA A 46 10.96 1.74 9.76
C ALA A 46 11.78 0.47 9.53
N ALA A 47 12.62 0.45 8.49
CA ALA A 47 13.52 -0.67 8.23
C ALA A 47 14.52 -0.88 9.37
N ARG A 48 15.07 0.21 9.90
CA ARG A 48 15.98 0.14 11.05
C ARG A 48 15.29 -0.41 12.28
N TRP A 49 14.08 0.02 12.58
CA TRP A 49 13.31 -0.47 13.72
C TRP A 49 13.00 -1.98 13.61
N VAL A 50 12.73 -2.47 12.41
CA VAL A 50 12.57 -3.92 12.19
C VAL A 50 13.86 -4.66 12.53
N ARG A 51 15.01 -4.15 12.07
CA ARG A 51 16.32 -4.76 12.37
C ARG A 51 16.62 -4.74 13.85
N GLU A 52 16.28 -3.66 14.55
CA GLU A 52 16.47 -3.56 16.01
C GLU A 52 15.62 -4.61 16.76
N LEU A 53 14.37 -4.77 16.35
CA LEU A 53 13.51 -5.80 16.92
C LEU A 53 14.06 -7.20 16.66
N ASP A 54 14.53 -7.46 15.43
CA ASP A 54 15.11 -8.76 15.08
C ASP A 54 16.37 -9.07 15.87
N SER A 55 17.15 -8.05 16.25
CA SER A 55 18.36 -8.28 17.06
C SER A 55 18.05 -8.53 18.53
N LYS A 56 16.90 -8.07 19.04
CA LYS A 56 16.56 -8.12 20.46
C LYS A 56 15.69 -9.30 20.86
N TRP A 57 14.92 -9.87 19.94
CA TRP A 57 13.91 -10.86 20.27
C TRP A 57 14.50 -12.13 20.95
N GLN A 58 15.75 -12.48 20.62
CA GLN A 58 16.42 -13.65 21.18
C GLN A 58 16.70 -13.54 22.68
N ASP A 59 16.82 -12.31 23.18
CA ASP A 59 17.12 -12.03 24.57
C ASP A 59 15.86 -11.87 25.43
N VAL A 60 14.67 -11.96 24.81
CA VAL A 60 13.40 -11.77 25.51
C VAL A 60 12.79 -13.14 25.83
N ALA A 61 12.64 -13.41 27.14
CA ALA A 61 12.06 -14.66 27.62
C ALA A 61 10.55 -14.57 27.87
N ASP A 62 9.99 -13.37 28.00
CA ASP A 62 8.58 -13.14 28.27
C ASP A 62 7.75 -13.27 27.00
N GLU A 63 6.79 -14.21 26.98
CA GLU A 63 5.91 -14.46 25.85
C GLU A 63 5.05 -13.26 25.48
N LYS A 64 4.58 -12.50 26.45
CA LYS A 64 3.80 -11.30 26.21
C LYS A 64 4.62 -10.25 25.45
N MET A 65 5.85 -10.05 25.90
CA MET A 65 6.78 -9.12 25.25
C MET A 65 7.14 -9.55 23.83
N LEU A 66 7.36 -10.85 23.61
CA LEU A 66 7.60 -11.40 22.28
C LEU A 66 6.41 -11.16 21.35
N ARG A 67 5.20 -11.30 21.86
CA ARG A 67 3.99 -11.06 21.09
C ARG A 67 3.86 -9.59 20.68
N GLU A 68 4.12 -8.68 21.62
CA GLU A 68 4.12 -7.25 21.34
C GLU A 68 5.18 -6.87 20.31
N MET A 69 6.39 -7.46 20.42
CA MET A 69 7.46 -7.22 19.44
C MET A 69 7.08 -7.71 18.05
N ARG A 70 6.39 -8.84 17.92
CA ARG A 70 5.91 -9.33 16.63
C ARG A 70 4.89 -8.38 16.00
N ILE A 71 3.97 -7.84 16.81
CA ILE A 71 2.97 -6.88 16.33
C ILE A 71 3.65 -5.61 15.83
N LEU A 72 4.62 -5.08 16.59
CA LEU A 72 5.39 -3.91 16.18
C LEU A 72 6.17 -4.17 14.89
N LYS A 73 6.78 -5.33 14.79
CA LYS A 73 7.53 -5.69 13.57
C LYS A 73 6.62 -5.70 12.34
N ILE A 74 5.43 -6.28 12.46
CA ILE A 74 4.45 -6.29 11.37
C ILE A 74 4.07 -4.86 10.98
N ALA A 75 3.80 -4.00 11.97
CA ALA A 75 3.44 -2.60 11.72
C ALA A 75 4.55 -1.84 11.00
N TYR A 76 5.79 -1.99 11.45
CA TYR A 76 6.94 -1.34 10.80
C TYR A 76 7.20 -1.87 9.41
N LYS A 77 7.02 -3.17 9.18
CA LYS A 77 7.12 -3.76 7.84
C LYS A 77 6.09 -3.19 6.87
N HIS A 78 4.87 -2.94 7.35
CA HIS A 78 3.86 -2.30 6.51
C HIS A 78 4.29 -0.92 6.04
N ILE A 79 4.88 -0.11 6.93
CA ILE A 79 5.40 1.20 6.56
C ILE A 79 6.52 1.08 5.53
N PHE A 80 7.44 0.16 5.76
CA PHE A 80 8.57 -0.09 4.87
C PHE A 80 8.11 -0.56 3.49
N ASP A 81 7.06 -1.38 3.42
CA ASP A 81 6.55 -1.97 2.19
C ASP A 81 5.57 -1.07 1.43
N LEU A 82 5.11 0.05 2.03
CA LEU A 82 4.13 0.94 1.40
C LEU A 82 4.51 1.41 0.00
N PRO A 83 5.74 1.87 -0.26
CA PRO A 83 6.11 2.30 -1.61
C PRO A 83 5.95 1.19 -2.65
N LYS A 84 6.36 -0.01 -2.31
CA LYS A 84 6.23 -1.18 -3.19
C LYS A 84 4.76 -1.53 -3.42
N LYS A 85 3.96 -1.51 -2.35
CA LYS A 85 2.54 -1.82 -2.42
C LYS A 85 1.80 -0.85 -3.33
N TYR A 86 2.04 0.45 -3.21
CA TYR A 86 1.41 1.44 -4.08
C TYR A 86 1.81 1.28 -5.54
N LYS A 87 3.07 0.93 -5.81
CA LYS A 87 3.53 0.66 -7.18
C LYS A 87 2.83 -0.57 -7.77
N GLU A 88 2.67 -1.62 -6.98
CA GLU A 88 1.95 -2.82 -7.41
C GLU A 88 0.46 -2.52 -7.65
N ASP A 89 -0.17 -1.76 -6.77
CA ASP A 89 -1.56 -1.34 -6.94
C ASP A 89 -1.75 -0.51 -8.21
N LEU A 90 -0.81 0.40 -8.48
CA LEU A 90 -0.86 1.21 -9.69
C LEU A 90 -0.78 0.34 -10.95
N ALA A 91 0.14 -0.61 -10.98
CA ALA A 91 0.26 -1.54 -12.10
C ALA A 91 -1.03 -2.34 -12.31
N SER A 92 -1.64 -2.82 -11.23
CA SER A 92 -2.91 -3.55 -11.29
C SER A 92 -4.06 -2.70 -11.81
N LEU A 93 -4.15 -1.45 -11.37
CA LEU A 93 -5.19 -0.51 -11.82
C LEU A 93 -5.06 -0.20 -13.31
N LYS A 94 -3.84 0.02 -13.78
CA LYS A 94 -3.58 0.27 -15.20
C LYS A 94 -3.93 -0.94 -16.05
N ASP A 95 -3.59 -2.13 -15.59
CA ASP A 95 -3.93 -3.38 -16.27
C ASP A 95 -5.45 -3.56 -16.36
N ASN A 96 -6.18 -3.27 -15.30
CA ASN A 96 -7.65 -3.33 -15.29
C ASN A 96 -8.27 -2.33 -16.26
N LEU A 97 -7.74 -1.11 -16.33
CA LEU A 97 -8.21 -0.11 -17.28
C LEU A 97 -8.01 -0.57 -18.73
N GLU A 98 -6.84 -1.12 -19.00
CA GLU A 98 -6.51 -1.64 -20.33
C GLU A 98 -7.45 -2.77 -20.74
N LYS A 99 -7.74 -3.69 -19.81
CA LYS A 99 -8.69 -4.79 -20.06
C LYS A 99 -10.11 -4.28 -20.31
N GLN A 100 -10.57 -3.27 -19.60
CA GLN A 100 -11.87 -2.66 -19.83
C GLN A 100 -11.95 -2.02 -21.23
N ASN A 101 -10.88 -1.36 -21.64
CA ASN A 101 -10.80 -0.75 -22.97
C ASN A 101 -10.82 -1.80 -24.07
N GLU A 102 -10.16 -2.94 -23.87
CA GLU A 102 -10.17 -4.04 -24.83
C GLU A 102 -11.58 -4.63 -24.98
N ILE A 103 -12.28 -4.83 -23.87
CA ILE A 103 -13.65 -5.35 -23.88
C ILE A 103 -14.57 -4.39 -24.65
N GLN A 104 -14.45 -3.08 -24.44
CA GLN A 104 -15.25 -2.10 -25.17
C GLN A 104 -14.97 -2.12 -26.65
N ARG A 105 -13.71 -2.25 -27.07
CA ARG A 105 -13.34 -2.35 -28.49
C ARG A 105 -13.95 -3.57 -29.13
N ASP A 106 -13.96 -4.71 -28.45
CA ASP A 106 -14.56 -5.95 -28.95
C ASP A 106 -16.06 -5.80 -29.15
N TYR A 107 -16.75 -5.06 -28.28
CA TYR A 107 -18.17 -4.78 -28.43
C TYR A 107 -18.51 -3.80 -29.55
N GLU A 108 -17.60 -2.89 -29.88
CA GLU A 108 -17.80 -1.89 -30.94
C GLU A 108 -17.53 -2.45 -32.34
N GLN A 109 -16.92 -3.60 -32.44
CA GLN A 109 -16.72 -4.30 -33.69
C GLN A 109 -17.90 -5.23 -33.99
#